data_33f6a314a43059d1ea6378b8b3b19ef9
#
_entry.id   33f6a314a43059d1ea6378b8b3b19ef9
#
_cell.length_a   1.000
_cell.length_b   1.000
_cell.length_c   1.000
_cell.angle_alpha   90.00
_cell.angle_beta   90.00
_cell.angle_gamma   90.00
#
_symmetry.space_group_name_H-M   'P 1'
#
loop_
_entity.id
_entity.type
_entity.pdbx_description
1 polymer ?
#
loop_
_entity_poly.entity_id
_entity_poly.type
_entity_poly.pdbx_seq_one_letter_code
_entity_poly.pdbx_strand_id
1 'polypeptide(L)'
;MDNRPIGVFDSGVGGMTVLKELAKQLPNENFIYLGDTKRFPYGSKSKESIIELTKDGVEFLINKGVKLIVIACGTATSQALEEVQPLYNIPIIGVIEPTVKYIKEINKKQIGVIATAGTIRSKGWKKAILK
;
A
#
# COMPACT_ATOMS: atom_id res chain seq x y z
N MET A 1 -18.88 -13.34 -12.03
CA MET A 1 -18.06 -12.12 -11.82
C MET A 1 -18.12 -11.75 -10.34
N ASP A 2 -17.02 -11.40 -9.73
CA ASP A 2 -16.97 -11.00 -8.32
C ASP A 2 -17.19 -9.47 -8.23
N ASN A 3 -18.39 -9.07 -7.80
CA ASN A 3 -18.81 -7.66 -7.71
C ASN A 3 -18.43 -6.99 -6.38
N ARG A 4 -17.73 -7.69 -5.49
CA ARG A 4 -17.25 -7.09 -4.24
C ARG A 4 -16.25 -5.96 -4.54
N PRO A 5 -16.21 -4.91 -3.73
CA PRO A 5 -15.31 -3.78 -3.98
C PRO A 5 -13.85 -4.13 -3.74
N ILE A 6 -12.97 -3.30 -4.29
CA ILE A 6 -11.53 -3.29 -3.98
C ILE A 6 -11.31 -2.29 -2.84
N GLY A 7 -10.65 -2.72 -1.77
CA GLY A 7 -10.23 -1.84 -0.69
C GLY A 7 -8.93 -1.13 -1.01
N VAL A 8 -8.84 0.15 -0.70
CA VAL A 8 -7.62 0.95 -0.83
C VAL A 8 -7.32 1.59 0.51
N PHE A 9 -6.17 1.26 1.09
CA PHE A 9 -5.73 1.75 2.39
C PHE A 9 -4.55 2.70 2.27
N ASP A 10 -4.62 3.81 2.98
CA ASP A 10 -3.52 4.76 3.16
C ASP A 10 -3.51 5.30 4.59
N SER A 11 -2.36 5.79 5.04
CA SER A 11 -2.22 6.46 6.33
C SER A 11 -2.89 7.83 6.40
N GLY A 12 -3.27 8.40 5.25
CA GLY A 12 -3.85 9.73 5.14
C GLY A 12 -4.63 9.92 3.85
N VAL A 13 -4.27 10.95 3.08
CA VAL A 13 -4.98 11.31 1.84
C VAL A 13 -4.16 11.13 0.56
N GLY A 14 -2.85 10.91 0.68
CA GLY A 14 -1.96 10.74 -0.47
C GLY A 14 -2.33 9.55 -1.36
N GLY A 15 -2.86 8.50 -0.77
CA GLY A 15 -3.34 7.30 -1.50
C GLY A 15 -4.51 7.55 -2.43
N MET A 16 -5.17 8.71 -2.36
CA MET A 16 -6.20 9.11 -3.32
C MET A 16 -5.65 9.21 -4.75
N THR A 17 -4.36 9.47 -4.92
CA THR A 17 -3.70 9.47 -6.23
C THR A 17 -3.68 8.07 -6.84
N VAL A 18 -3.43 7.05 -6.02
CA VAL A 18 -3.50 5.65 -6.43
C VAL A 18 -4.95 5.26 -6.75
N LEU A 19 -5.89 5.61 -5.87
CA LEU A 19 -7.32 5.36 -6.10
C LEU A 19 -7.80 5.96 -7.42
N LYS A 20 -7.44 7.21 -7.71
CA LYS A 20 -7.81 7.89 -8.95
C LYS A 20 -7.37 7.11 -10.18
N GLU A 21 -6.14 6.62 -10.19
CA GLU A 21 -5.62 5.85 -11.31
C GLU A 21 -6.26 4.46 -11.42
N LEU A 22 -6.49 3.79 -10.29
CA LEU A 22 -7.21 2.52 -10.27
C LEU A 22 -8.63 2.66 -10.84
N ALA A 23 -9.36 3.68 -10.41
CA ALA A 23 -10.73 3.93 -10.90
C ALA A 23 -10.76 4.25 -12.40
N LYS A 24 -9.74 4.94 -12.91
CA LYS A 24 -9.61 5.23 -14.34
C LYS A 24 -9.32 3.97 -15.15
N GLN A 25 -8.45 3.10 -14.68
CA GLN A 25 -8.06 1.89 -15.41
C GLN A 25 -9.03 0.73 -15.23
N LEU A 26 -9.78 0.72 -14.15
CA LEU A 26 -10.74 -0.32 -13.78
C LEU A 26 -12.15 0.28 -13.61
N PRO A 27 -12.75 0.83 -14.69
CA PRO A 27 -13.99 1.63 -14.57
C PRO A 27 -15.21 0.82 -14.12
N ASN A 28 -15.15 -0.50 -14.19
CA ASN A 28 -16.25 -1.39 -13.79
C ASN A 28 -16.10 -1.91 -12.36
N GLU A 29 -15.04 -1.53 -11.65
CA GLU A 29 -14.82 -1.92 -10.27
C GLU A 29 -15.35 -0.88 -9.29
N ASN A 30 -15.84 -1.35 -8.15
CA ASN A 30 -16.19 -0.51 -7.01
C ASN A 30 -15.02 -0.44 -6.04
N PHE A 31 -14.85 0.69 -5.37
CA PHE A 31 -13.76 0.93 -4.44
C PHE A 31 -14.26 1.40 -3.09
N ILE A 32 -13.59 0.97 -2.03
CA ILE A 32 -13.71 1.54 -0.68
C ILE A 32 -12.33 2.05 -0.28
N TYR A 33 -12.24 3.36 -0.06
CA TYR A 33 -11.00 4.00 0.39
C TYR A 33 -11.05 4.22 1.91
N LEU A 34 -9.97 3.80 2.59
CA LEU A 34 -9.75 4.09 4.00
C LEU A 34 -8.45 4.90 4.15
N GLY A 35 -8.57 6.15 4.55
CA GLY A 35 -7.45 6.99 4.97
C GLY A 35 -7.44 7.13 6.49
N ASP A 36 -6.38 6.66 7.15
CA ASP A 36 -6.26 6.73 8.61
C ASP A 36 -5.76 8.11 9.07
N THR A 37 -6.54 9.14 8.74
CA THR A 37 -6.19 10.54 9.04
C THR A 37 -6.09 10.84 10.54
N LYS A 38 -6.76 10.06 11.37
CA LYS A 38 -6.73 10.22 12.83
C LYS A 38 -5.33 9.92 13.40
N ARG A 39 -4.62 8.94 12.82
CA ARG A 39 -3.32 8.46 13.32
C ARG A 39 -2.16 8.83 12.40
N PHE A 40 -2.42 9.69 11.43
CA PHE A 40 -1.42 10.26 10.52
C PHE A 40 -0.42 11.17 11.29
N PRO A 41 0.88 11.20 10.91
CA PRO A 41 1.54 10.40 9.88
C PRO A 41 2.11 9.07 10.40
N TYR A 42 2.26 8.08 9.52
CA TYR A 42 2.90 6.80 9.85
C TYR A 42 4.44 6.86 9.80
N GLY A 43 5.00 7.76 9.00
CA GLY A 43 6.44 7.80 8.73
C GLY A 43 7.35 8.02 9.93
N SER A 44 6.82 8.58 11.04
CA SER A 44 7.54 8.81 12.30
C SER A 44 7.29 7.75 13.38
N LYS A 45 6.44 6.76 13.10
CA LYS A 45 6.08 5.71 14.06
C LYS A 45 7.06 4.55 14.02
N SER A 46 7.06 3.72 15.08
CA SER A 46 7.82 2.48 15.10
C SER A 46 7.27 1.46 14.10
N LYS A 47 8.11 0.52 13.68
CA LYS A 47 7.68 -0.58 12.80
C LYS A 47 6.51 -1.35 13.41
N GLU A 48 6.57 -1.65 14.67
CA GLU A 48 5.55 -2.38 15.42
C GLU A 48 4.20 -1.64 15.39
N SER A 49 4.23 -0.32 15.63
CA SER A 49 3.03 0.51 15.55
C SER A 49 2.45 0.52 14.14
N ILE A 50 3.28 0.65 13.11
CA ILE A 50 2.84 0.64 11.72
C ILE A 50 2.19 -0.68 11.33
N ILE A 51 2.75 -1.81 11.79
CA ILE A 51 2.16 -3.14 11.59
C ILE A 51 0.76 -3.21 12.19
N GLU A 52 0.60 -2.81 13.45
CA GLU A 52 -0.71 -2.86 14.14
C GLU A 52 -1.74 -1.92 13.48
N LEU A 53 -1.34 -0.70 13.12
CA LEU A 53 -2.21 0.24 12.43
C LEU A 53 -2.61 -0.26 11.03
N THR A 54 -1.70 -0.92 10.33
CA THR A 54 -1.99 -1.52 9.02
C THR A 54 -2.96 -2.70 9.15
N LYS A 55 -2.79 -3.54 10.17
CA LYS A 55 -3.73 -4.62 10.48
C LYS A 55 -5.13 -4.07 10.75
N ASP A 56 -5.25 -3.05 11.59
CA ASP A 56 -6.54 -2.40 11.86
C ASP A 56 -7.23 -1.94 10.57
N GLY A 57 -6.47 -1.29 9.67
CA GLY A 57 -7.00 -0.83 8.39
C GLY A 57 -7.43 -1.97 7.46
N VAL A 58 -6.64 -3.03 7.39
CA VAL A 58 -6.94 -4.23 6.61
C VAL A 58 -8.21 -4.91 7.14
N GLU A 59 -8.31 -5.09 8.45
CA GLU A 59 -9.49 -5.71 9.09
C GLU A 59 -10.76 -4.89 8.87
N PHE A 60 -10.64 -3.56 8.97
CA PHE A 60 -11.76 -2.67 8.63
C PHE A 60 -12.27 -2.91 7.21
N LEU A 61 -11.38 -2.97 6.23
CA LEU A 61 -11.75 -3.19 4.84
C LEU A 61 -12.30 -4.60 4.60
N ILE A 62 -11.73 -5.62 5.22
CA ILE A 62 -12.26 -6.99 5.17
C ILE A 62 -13.71 -7.02 5.70
N ASN A 63 -13.98 -6.34 6.81
CA ASN A 63 -15.33 -6.25 7.38
C ASN A 63 -16.32 -5.48 6.49
N LYS A 64 -15.81 -4.69 5.54
CA LYS A 64 -16.63 -4.05 4.49
C LYS A 64 -16.86 -4.97 3.28
N GLY A 65 -16.37 -6.19 3.30
CA GLY A 65 -16.61 -7.19 2.26
C GLY A 65 -15.81 -6.98 0.99
N VAL A 66 -14.61 -6.41 1.08
CA VAL A 66 -13.74 -6.23 -0.10
C VAL A 66 -13.19 -7.57 -0.60
N LYS A 67 -12.90 -7.66 -1.89
CA LYS A 67 -12.31 -8.86 -2.52
C LYS A 67 -10.79 -8.82 -2.60
N LEU A 68 -10.19 -7.63 -2.49
CA LEU A 68 -8.77 -7.37 -2.65
C LEU A 68 -8.45 -6.07 -1.91
N ILE A 69 -7.26 -5.93 -1.34
CA ILE A 69 -6.78 -4.70 -0.72
C ILE A 69 -5.51 -4.21 -1.41
N VAL A 70 -5.50 -2.92 -1.74
CA VAL A 70 -4.31 -2.19 -2.18
C VAL A 70 -3.83 -1.32 -1.02
N ILE A 71 -2.62 -1.56 -0.53
CA ILE A 71 -1.97 -0.66 0.43
C ILE A 71 -1.26 0.44 -0.36
N ALA A 72 -1.93 1.60 -0.44
CA ALA A 72 -1.48 2.77 -1.19
C ALA A 72 -0.44 3.61 -0.44
N CYS A 73 -0.14 3.27 0.81
CA CYS A 73 0.84 3.94 1.65
C CYS A 73 2.23 3.33 1.46
N GLY A 74 3.22 4.13 1.04
CA GLY A 74 4.60 3.67 0.89
C GLY A 74 5.22 3.21 2.22
N THR A 75 4.93 3.91 3.31
CA THR A 75 5.41 3.56 4.66
C THR A 75 4.82 2.23 5.13
N ALA A 76 3.52 2.04 5.02
CA ALA A 76 2.86 0.78 5.40
C ALA A 76 3.31 -0.39 4.50
N THR A 77 3.46 -0.15 3.19
CA THR A 77 3.98 -1.17 2.27
C THR A 77 5.39 -1.61 2.67
N SER A 78 6.30 -0.67 2.91
CA SER A 78 7.71 -0.98 3.18
C SER A 78 7.95 -1.61 4.54
N GLN A 79 7.10 -1.34 5.52
CA GLN A 79 7.31 -1.75 6.91
C GLN A 79 6.33 -2.79 7.44
N ALA A 80 5.17 -2.92 6.83
CA ALA A 80 4.11 -3.79 7.37
C ALA A 80 3.61 -4.86 6.39
N LEU A 81 3.72 -4.68 5.08
CA LEU A 81 3.11 -5.60 4.11
C LEU A 81 3.57 -7.05 4.30
N GLU A 82 4.86 -7.27 4.44
CA GLU A 82 5.45 -8.61 4.58
C GLU A 82 4.90 -9.37 5.82
N GLU A 83 4.66 -8.64 6.90
CA GLU A 83 4.12 -9.17 8.16
C GLU A 83 2.59 -9.36 8.10
N VAL A 84 1.89 -8.46 7.43
CA VAL A 84 0.42 -8.41 7.42
C VAL A 84 -0.18 -9.34 6.35
N GLN A 85 0.42 -9.39 5.17
CA GLN A 85 -0.10 -10.14 4.02
C GLN A 85 -0.42 -11.61 4.34
N PRO A 86 0.45 -12.39 5.03
CA PRO A 86 0.18 -13.80 5.28
C PRO A 86 -0.89 -14.06 6.36
N LEU A 87 -1.35 -13.02 7.07
CA LEU A 87 -2.34 -13.18 8.14
C LEU A 87 -3.78 -13.32 7.62
N TYR A 88 -4.02 -13.00 6.35
CA TYR A 88 -5.36 -12.90 5.79
C TYR A 88 -5.50 -13.71 4.49
N ASN A 89 -6.69 -14.26 4.25
CA ASN A 89 -7.01 -15.08 3.09
C ASN A 89 -7.53 -14.29 1.88
N ILE A 90 -7.24 -13.00 1.80
CA ILE A 90 -7.55 -12.20 0.62
C ILE A 90 -6.26 -11.63 0.03
N PRO A 91 -6.20 -11.36 -1.27
CA PRO A 91 -5.05 -10.71 -1.87
C PRO A 91 -4.83 -9.32 -1.27
N ILE A 92 -3.61 -9.06 -0.81
CA ILE A 92 -3.17 -7.75 -0.33
C ILE A 92 -1.91 -7.38 -1.10
N ILE A 93 -1.94 -6.27 -1.82
CA ILE A 93 -0.82 -5.79 -2.62
C ILE A 93 -0.41 -4.40 -2.15
N GLY A 94 0.89 -4.14 -2.19
CA GLY A 94 1.46 -2.83 -1.89
C GLY A 94 1.93 -2.10 -3.14
N VAL A 95 2.35 -0.85 -2.98
CA VAL A 95 2.74 0.03 -4.12
C VAL A 95 4.20 -0.12 -4.55
N ILE A 96 5.05 -0.78 -3.77
CA ILE A 96 6.49 -0.86 -4.08
C ILE A 96 6.75 -1.84 -5.22
N GLU A 97 6.27 -3.06 -5.13
CA GLU A 97 6.56 -4.12 -6.12
C GLU A 97 6.09 -3.77 -7.54
N PRO A 98 4.85 -3.30 -7.76
CA PRO A 98 4.42 -2.87 -9.09
C PRO A 98 5.26 -1.71 -9.65
N THR A 99 5.66 -0.77 -8.78
CA THR A 99 6.49 0.36 -9.19
C THR A 99 7.90 -0.09 -9.58
N VAL A 100 8.49 -1.02 -8.83
CA VAL A 100 9.80 -1.59 -9.16
C VAL A 100 9.76 -2.34 -10.49
N LYS A 101 8.68 -3.09 -10.76
CA LYS A 101 8.47 -3.74 -12.06
C LYS A 101 8.51 -2.71 -13.19
N TYR A 102 7.76 -1.62 -13.06
CA TYR A 102 7.76 -0.53 -14.04
C TYR A 102 9.15 0.13 -14.18
N ILE A 103 9.86 0.38 -13.08
CA ILE A 103 11.22 0.94 -13.10
C ILE A 103 12.15 0.05 -13.94
N LYS A 104 12.07 -1.26 -13.80
CA LYS A 104 12.86 -2.20 -14.59
C LYS A 104 12.51 -2.18 -16.07
N GLU A 105 11.23 -2.03 -16.40
CA GLU A 105 10.76 -1.92 -17.79
C GLU A 105 11.32 -0.67 -18.50
N ILE A 106 11.36 0.48 -17.81
CA ILE A 106 11.92 1.72 -18.41
C ILE A 106 13.45 1.73 -18.49
N ASN A 107 14.13 0.77 -17.88
CA ASN A 107 15.55 0.50 -17.98
C ASN A 107 16.46 1.74 -17.78
N LYS A 108 16.20 2.53 -16.74
CA LYS A 108 17.05 3.68 -16.38
C LYS A 108 18.20 3.26 -15.48
N LYS A 109 19.40 3.80 -15.73
CA LYS A 109 20.62 3.44 -14.98
C LYS A 109 20.67 4.06 -13.58
N GLN A 110 19.98 5.19 -13.38
CA GLN A 110 19.99 5.93 -12.12
C GLN A 110 18.54 6.23 -11.71
N ILE A 111 18.17 5.83 -10.50
CA ILE A 111 16.84 6.00 -9.93
C ILE A 111 16.99 6.71 -8.59
N GLY A 112 16.30 7.83 -8.44
CA GLY A 112 16.12 8.52 -7.15
C GLY A 112 14.84 8.11 -6.47
N VAL A 113 14.88 7.89 -5.16
CA VAL A 113 13.70 7.60 -4.33
C VAL A 113 13.53 8.67 -3.29
N ILE A 114 12.36 9.31 -3.26
CA ILE A 114 11.94 10.28 -2.26
C ILE A 114 10.80 9.63 -1.45
N ALA A 115 10.95 9.59 -0.13
CA ALA A 115 9.97 8.93 0.72
C ALA A 115 10.07 9.45 2.17
N THR A 116 9.16 9.01 3.04
CA THR A 116 9.26 9.30 4.47
C THR A 116 10.54 8.71 5.07
N ALA A 117 11.01 9.29 6.17
CA ALA A 117 12.20 8.79 6.87
C ALA A 117 12.09 7.29 7.25
N GLY A 118 10.90 6.87 7.70
CA GLY A 118 10.64 5.46 8.01
C GLY A 118 10.76 4.54 6.80
N THR A 119 10.23 4.96 5.66
CA THR A 119 10.35 4.23 4.40
C THR A 119 11.80 4.09 3.96
N ILE A 120 12.59 5.17 4.02
CA ILE A 120 14.02 5.13 3.67
C ILE A 120 14.80 4.22 4.63
N ARG A 121 14.59 4.35 5.94
CA ARG A 121 15.25 3.49 6.94
C ARG A 121 14.93 2.01 6.78
N SER A 122 13.73 1.67 6.35
CA SER A 122 13.32 0.27 6.11
C SER A 122 14.12 -0.42 4.99
N LYS A 123 14.72 0.39 4.09
CA LYS A 123 15.40 -0.08 2.89
C LYS A 123 14.51 -0.90 1.93
N GLY A 124 13.18 -0.82 2.08
CA GLY A 124 12.22 -1.59 1.30
C GLY A 124 12.36 -1.37 -0.20
N TRP A 125 12.50 -0.12 -0.64
CA TRP A 125 12.76 0.23 -2.04
C TRP A 125 14.07 -0.33 -2.55
N LYS A 126 15.16 -0.14 -1.79
CA LYS A 126 16.48 -0.65 -2.17
C LYS A 126 16.47 -2.16 -2.35
N LYS A 127 15.91 -2.89 -1.39
CA LYS A 127 15.79 -4.36 -1.46
C LYS A 127 14.99 -4.80 -2.67
N ALA A 128 13.85 -4.14 -2.96
CA ALA A 128 13.00 -4.49 -4.08
C ALA A 128 13.66 -4.20 -5.44
N ILE A 129 14.35 -3.06 -5.58
CA ILE A 129 15.06 -2.69 -6.83
C ILE A 129 16.22 -3.64 -7.11
N LEU A 130 16.95 -4.08 -6.07
CA LEU A 130 18.13 -4.95 -6.22
C LEU A 130 17.80 -6.44 -6.39
N LYS A 131 16.54 -6.85 -6.19
CA LYS A 131 16.09 -8.19 -6.56
C LYS A 131 16.09 -8.38 -8.08
#